data_17cf5a7a6426890b74e1261581b8c24c
#
_entry.id   17cf5a7a6426890b74e1261581b8c24c
#
_cell.length_a   1.000
_cell.length_b   1.000
_cell.length_c   1.000
_cell.angle_alpha   90.00
_cell.angle_beta   90.00
_cell.angle_gamma   90.00
#
_symmetry.space_group_name_H-M   'P 1'
#
loop_
_entity.id
_entity.type
_entity.pdbx_description
1 polymer ?
#
loop_
_entity_poly.entity_id
_entity_poly.type
_entity_poly.pdbx_seq_one_letter_code
_entity_poly.pdbx_strand_id
1 'polypeptide(L)'
;MARILLAEDDAAVSAFVSRALRYRGHEVTPVPDGSAALGALAADEFELLLTDIVMPGVDGIALALKASKDHPQLKILLMSGFSDERQRVHNLKALVQRVITKPFTLEEICAAVDEELAR
;
A
#
# COMPACT_ATOMS: atom_id res chain seq x y z
N MET A 1 6.23 -9.40 -12.74
CA MET A 1 5.12 -8.47 -12.94
C MET A 1 4.04 -8.77 -11.92
N ALA A 2 3.83 -7.86 -11.03
CA ALA A 2 2.85 -8.07 -9.97
C ALA A 2 1.62 -7.19 -10.19
N ARG A 3 0.50 -7.64 -9.66
CA ARG A 3 -0.74 -6.84 -9.62
C ARG A 3 -0.78 -6.14 -8.27
N ILE A 4 -0.76 -4.82 -8.31
CA ILE A 4 -0.64 -3.96 -7.13
C ILE A 4 -1.88 -3.10 -6.99
N LEU A 5 -2.50 -3.12 -5.81
CA LEU A 5 -3.59 -2.22 -5.47
C LEU A 5 -2.99 -1.07 -4.69
N LEU A 6 -3.18 0.15 -5.18
CA LEU A 6 -2.64 1.36 -4.56
C LEU A 6 -3.78 2.18 -3.99
N ALA A 7 -3.81 2.34 -2.67
CA ALA A 7 -4.79 3.17 -1.98
C ALA A 7 -4.13 4.47 -1.53
N GLU A 8 -4.49 5.59 -2.15
CA GLU A 8 -3.90 6.89 -1.90
C GLU A 8 -4.90 7.98 -2.26
N ASP A 9 -5.21 8.87 -1.31
CA ASP A 9 -6.17 9.95 -1.55
C ASP A 9 -5.58 11.18 -2.22
N ASP A 10 -4.25 11.37 -2.15
CA ASP A 10 -3.58 12.46 -2.84
C ASP A 10 -3.34 12.06 -4.30
N ALA A 11 -4.02 12.77 -5.22
CA ALA A 11 -3.95 12.44 -6.64
C ALA A 11 -2.53 12.53 -7.22
N ALA A 12 -1.73 13.49 -6.75
CA ALA A 12 -0.36 13.67 -7.23
C ALA A 12 0.54 12.52 -6.79
N VAL A 13 0.42 12.10 -5.53
CA VAL A 13 1.18 10.97 -5.01
C VAL A 13 0.76 9.68 -5.71
N SER A 14 -0.54 9.47 -5.89
CA SER A 14 -1.07 8.31 -6.59
C SER A 14 -0.52 8.22 -8.02
N ALA A 15 -0.51 9.35 -8.74
CA ALA A 15 0.00 9.39 -10.10
C ALA A 15 1.50 9.10 -10.16
N PHE A 16 2.27 9.66 -9.23
CA PHE A 16 3.72 9.44 -9.16
C PHE A 16 4.04 7.97 -8.91
N VAL A 17 3.40 7.38 -7.90
CA VAL A 17 3.64 5.99 -7.51
C VAL A 17 3.18 5.05 -8.62
N SER A 18 2.00 5.28 -9.19
CA SER A 18 1.49 4.44 -10.28
C SER A 18 2.43 4.44 -11.47
N ARG A 19 2.92 5.61 -11.85
CA ARG A 19 3.84 5.73 -12.99
C ARG A 19 5.16 5.00 -12.72
N ALA A 20 5.70 5.17 -11.51
CA ALA A 20 6.96 4.52 -11.13
C ALA A 20 6.85 3.00 -11.21
N LEU A 21 5.79 2.45 -10.65
CA LEU A 21 5.60 0.99 -10.61
C LEU A 21 5.26 0.42 -11.97
N ARG A 22 4.46 1.12 -12.77
CA ARG A 22 4.17 0.69 -14.15
C ARG A 22 5.41 0.69 -15.01
N TYR A 23 6.29 1.65 -14.78
CA TYR A 23 7.57 1.72 -15.49
C TYR A 23 8.41 0.46 -15.23
N ARG A 24 8.30 -0.13 -14.04
CA ARG A 24 8.98 -1.38 -13.68
C ARG A 24 8.20 -2.62 -14.12
N GLY A 25 7.10 -2.46 -14.84
CA GLY A 25 6.36 -3.58 -15.41
C GLY A 25 5.21 -4.11 -14.57
N HIS A 26 4.89 -3.47 -13.46
CA HIS A 26 3.76 -3.90 -12.63
C HIS A 26 2.43 -3.37 -13.16
N GLU A 27 1.36 -4.10 -12.88
CA GLU A 27 -0.01 -3.61 -13.10
C GLU A 27 -0.45 -2.92 -11.82
N VAL A 28 -0.88 -1.67 -11.93
CA VAL A 28 -1.29 -0.87 -10.78
C VAL A 28 -2.74 -0.45 -10.93
N THR A 29 -3.53 -0.72 -9.91
CA THR A 29 -4.92 -0.28 -9.83
C THR A 29 -4.99 0.77 -8.73
N PRO A 30 -5.07 2.06 -9.05
CA PRO A 30 -5.16 3.11 -8.04
C PRO A 30 -6.61 3.29 -7.60
N VAL A 31 -6.79 3.45 -6.30
CA VAL A 31 -8.09 3.77 -5.69
C VAL A 31 -7.90 4.93 -4.72
N PRO A 32 -8.93 5.76 -4.48
CA PRO A 32 -8.74 6.98 -3.70
C PRO A 32 -8.86 6.81 -2.18
N ASP A 33 -9.36 5.68 -1.71
CA ASP A 33 -9.60 5.51 -0.27
C ASP A 33 -9.70 4.03 0.11
N GLY A 34 -9.82 3.78 1.42
CA GLY A 34 -9.86 2.43 1.95
C GLY A 34 -11.13 1.66 1.57
N SER A 35 -12.25 2.34 1.46
CA SER A 35 -13.51 1.71 1.07
C SER A 35 -13.43 1.17 -0.37
N ALA A 36 -12.89 1.99 -1.27
CA ALA A 36 -12.67 1.56 -2.65
C ALA A 36 -11.67 0.41 -2.73
N ALA A 37 -10.64 0.44 -1.87
CA ALA A 37 -9.65 -0.64 -1.80
C ALA A 37 -10.29 -1.95 -1.37
N LEU A 38 -11.15 -1.92 -0.35
CA LEU A 38 -11.85 -3.13 0.09
C LEU A 38 -12.74 -3.69 -1.03
N GLY A 39 -13.41 -2.82 -1.76
CA GLY A 39 -14.22 -3.24 -2.91
C GLY A 39 -13.39 -3.90 -4.00
N ALA A 40 -12.22 -3.34 -4.28
CA ALA A 40 -11.31 -3.90 -5.29
C ALA A 40 -10.79 -5.27 -4.86
N LEU A 41 -10.43 -5.42 -3.58
CA LEU A 41 -9.96 -6.70 -3.05
C LEU A 41 -11.02 -7.79 -3.09
N ALA A 42 -12.29 -7.41 -2.93
CA ALA A 42 -13.40 -8.35 -3.01
C ALA A 42 -13.68 -8.79 -4.45
N ALA A 43 -13.37 -7.94 -5.42
CA ALA A 43 -13.70 -8.19 -6.83
C ALA A 43 -12.56 -8.81 -7.63
N ASP A 44 -11.32 -8.68 -7.16
CA ASP A 44 -10.16 -9.05 -7.97
C ASP A 44 -9.02 -9.53 -7.08
N GLU A 45 -8.02 -10.16 -7.68
CA GLU A 45 -6.85 -10.65 -6.94
C GLU A 45 -5.66 -9.73 -7.12
N PHE A 46 -4.96 -9.48 -6.03
CA PHE A 46 -3.75 -8.64 -6.03
C PHE A 46 -2.65 -9.36 -5.26
N GLU A 47 -1.40 -9.06 -5.63
CA GLU A 47 -0.23 -9.61 -4.95
C GLU A 47 0.27 -8.70 -3.84
N LEU A 48 0.04 -7.39 -4.00
CA LEU A 48 0.49 -6.40 -3.03
C LEU A 48 -0.57 -5.31 -2.85
N LEU A 49 -0.80 -4.93 -1.60
CA LEU A 49 -1.55 -3.72 -1.25
C LEU A 49 -0.55 -2.69 -0.79
N LEU A 50 -0.48 -1.56 -1.49
CA LEU A 50 0.33 -0.40 -1.13
C LEU A 50 -0.64 0.70 -0.72
N THR A 51 -0.63 1.10 0.55
CA THR A 51 -1.61 2.05 1.05
C THR A 51 -1.01 3.12 1.94
N ASP A 52 -1.50 4.35 1.78
CA ASP A 52 -1.24 5.41 2.73
C ASP A 52 -1.93 5.07 4.05
N ILE A 53 -1.35 5.53 5.14
CA ILE A 53 -1.93 5.32 6.48
C ILE A 53 -3.08 6.29 6.72
N VAL A 54 -2.87 7.57 6.41
CA VAL A 54 -3.90 8.59 6.65
C VAL A 54 -4.74 8.81 5.40
N MET A 55 -5.99 8.36 5.49
CA MET A 55 -6.97 8.55 4.41
C MET A 55 -8.33 8.82 5.05
N PRO A 56 -9.22 9.53 4.35
CA PRO A 56 -10.58 9.74 4.88
C PRO A 56 -11.34 8.41 4.97
N GLY A 57 -12.15 8.29 5.99
CA GLY A 57 -12.95 7.08 6.22
C GLY A 57 -12.11 5.95 6.79
N VAL A 58 -12.00 4.85 6.06
CA VAL A 58 -11.19 3.70 6.49
C VAL A 58 -9.71 4.04 6.29
N ASP A 59 -8.96 4.20 7.38
CA ASP A 59 -7.54 4.52 7.28
C ASP A 59 -6.72 3.30 6.85
N GLY A 60 -5.44 3.54 6.51
CA GLY A 60 -4.59 2.48 5.98
C GLY A 60 -4.29 1.35 6.96
N ILE A 61 -4.29 1.64 8.26
CA ILE A 61 -4.07 0.59 9.27
C ILE A 61 -5.29 -0.33 9.35
N ALA A 62 -6.49 0.26 9.41
CA ALA A 62 -7.73 -0.51 9.43
C ALA A 62 -7.87 -1.33 8.14
N LEU A 63 -7.51 -0.74 7.00
CA LEU A 63 -7.50 -1.43 5.72
C LEU A 63 -6.54 -2.61 5.74
N ALA A 64 -5.32 -2.40 6.24
CA ALA A 64 -4.30 -3.46 6.31
C ALA A 64 -4.75 -4.62 7.18
N LEU A 65 -5.35 -4.31 8.33
CA LEU A 65 -5.85 -5.34 9.25
C LEU A 65 -6.92 -6.21 8.59
N LYS A 66 -7.89 -5.57 7.94
CA LYS A 66 -8.96 -6.30 7.27
C LYS A 66 -8.43 -7.09 6.07
N ALA A 67 -7.55 -6.48 5.28
CA ALA A 67 -6.97 -7.15 4.12
C ALA A 67 -6.15 -8.37 4.54
N SER A 68 -5.37 -8.27 5.62
CA SER A 68 -4.59 -9.39 6.14
C SER A 68 -5.48 -10.54 6.58
N LYS A 69 -6.61 -10.22 7.19
CA LYS A 69 -7.56 -11.23 7.67
C LYS A 69 -8.25 -11.95 6.51
N ASP A 70 -8.72 -11.19 5.53
CA ASP A 70 -9.51 -11.73 4.42
C ASP A 70 -8.63 -12.30 3.30
N HIS A 71 -7.39 -11.84 3.18
CA HIS A 71 -6.46 -12.23 2.11
C HIS A 71 -5.07 -12.53 2.70
N PRO A 72 -4.90 -13.68 3.37
CA PRO A 72 -3.65 -13.96 4.09
C PRO A 72 -2.40 -14.05 3.22
N GLN A 73 -2.54 -14.23 1.91
CA GLN A 73 -1.40 -14.30 0.99
C GLN A 73 -0.98 -12.91 0.48
N LEU A 74 -1.80 -11.90 0.71
CA LEU A 74 -1.54 -10.56 0.21
C LEU A 74 -0.37 -9.92 0.96
N LYS A 75 0.60 -9.40 0.22
CA LYS A 75 1.69 -8.61 0.79
C LYS A 75 1.17 -7.21 1.05
N ILE A 76 1.63 -6.57 2.12
CA ILE A 76 1.16 -5.23 2.49
C ILE A 76 2.34 -4.32 2.76
N LEU A 77 2.33 -3.13 2.14
CA LEU A 77 3.32 -2.10 2.35
C LEU A 77 2.59 -0.80 2.67
N LEU A 78 2.94 -0.18 3.78
CA LEU A 78 2.33 1.08 4.21
C LEU A 78 3.20 2.28 3.88
N MET A 79 2.56 3.38 3.50
CA MET A 79 3.22 4.66 3.28
C MET A 79 2.89 5.59 4.44
N SER A 80 3.91 6.10 5.11
CA SER A 80 3.74 6.94 6.30
C SER A 80 4.40 8.31 6.10
N GLY A 81 3.66 9.38 6.40
CA GLY A 81 4.18 10.74 6.31
C GLY A 81 4.65 11.31 7.63
N PHE A 82 4.27 10.70 8.75
CA PHE A 82 4.54 11.25 10.08
C PHE A 82 5.04 10.17 11.04
N SER A 83 5.87 10.58 12.00
CA SER A 83 6.43 9.68 12.99
C SER A 83 5.37 9.01 13.87
N ASP A 84 4.28 9.72 14.18
CA ASP A 84 3.18 9.16 14.99
C ASP A 84 2.53 7.98 14.29
N GLU A 85 2.38 8.07 12.98
CA GLU A 85 1.83 6.98 12.17
C GLU A 85 2.75 5.77 12.22
N ARG A 86 4.06 5.99 12.16
CA ARG A 86 5.03 4.90 12.24
C ARG A 86 4.99 4.21 13.59
N GLN A 87 4.76 4.97 14.66
CA GLN A 87 4.63 4.40 16.00
C GLN A 87 3.40 3.49 16.10
N ARG A 88 2.30 3.90 15.52
CA ARG A 88 1.08 3.07 15.47
C ARG A 88 1.36 1.76 14.73
N VAL A 89 2.05 1.83 13.59
CA VAL A 89 2.39 0.66 12.78
C VAL A 89 3.35 -0.25 13.52
N HIS A 90 4.30 0.32 14.24
CA HIS A 90 5.29 -0.46 14.98
C HIS A 90 4.62 -1.45 15.95
N ASN A 91 3.52 -1.05 16.57
CA ASN A 91 2.77 -1.91 17.49
C ASN A 91 1.98 -3.00 16.76
N LEU A 92 1.89 -2.93 15.43
CA LEU A 92 1.13 -3.87 14.60
C LEU A 92 2.02 -4.63 13.63
N LYS A 93 3.31 -4.65 13.86
CA LYS A 93 4.27 -5.22 12.90
C LYS A 93 4.08 -6.70 12.63
N ALA A 94 3.33 -7.42 13.46
CA ALA A 94 2.99 -8.81 13.21
C ALA A 94 2.06 -8.94 11.99
N LEU A 95 1.34 -7.87 11.65
CA LEU A 95 0.39 -7.82 10.54
C LEU A 95 0.94 -7.07 9.33
N VAL A 96 1.93 -6.21 9.55
CA VAL A 96 2.48 -5.34 8.52
C VAL A 96 3.97 -5.60 8.38
N GLN A 97 4.39 -5.97 7.19
CA GLN A 97 5.77 -6.36 6.91
C GLN A 97 6.71 -5.14 6.87
N ARG A 98 6.23 -4.03 6.32
CA ARG A 98 7.10 -2.92 6.03
C ARG A 98 6.35 -1.59 5.95
N VAL A 99 7.06 -0.52 6.29
CA VAL A 99 6.57 0.85 6.15
C VAL A 99 7.61 1.64 5.37
N ILE A 100 7.18 2.40 4.36
CA ILE A 100 8.04 3.34 3.68
C ILE A 100 7.62 4.76 4.06
N THR A 101 8.59 5.62 4.35
CA THR A 101 8.35 6.98 4.82
C THR A 101 8.35 7.97 3.66
N LYS A 102 7.33 8.83 3.61
CA LYS A 102 7.27 9.95 2.67
C LYS A 102 8.15 11.10 3.18
N PRO A 103 8.77 11.88 2.30
CA PRO A 103 8.80 11.70 0.84
C PRO A 103 9.79 10.61 0.45
N PHE A 104 9.53 9.97 -0.68
CA PHE A 104 10.44 8.94 -1.20
C PHE A 104 10.71 9.20 -2.67
N THR A 105 11.84 8.68 -3.15
CA THR A 105 12.19 8.77 -4.57
C THR A 105 11.55 7.62 -5.34
N LEU A 106 11.58 7.70 -6.66
CA LEU A 106 11.15 6.63 -7.54
C LEU A 106 11.89 5.33 -7.21
N GLU A 107 13.20 5.43 -7.03
CA GLU A 107 14.03 4.27 -6.69
C GLU A 107 13.64 3.66 -5.36
N GLU A 108 13.36 4.50 -4.37
CA GLU A 108 13.01 4.03 -3.03
C GLU A 108 11.68 3.27 -3.01
N ILE A 109 10.66 3.80 -3.69
CA ILE A 109 9.37 3.11 -3.71
C ILE A 109 9.43 1.81 -4.51
N CYS A 110 10.17 1.80 -5.62
CA CYS A 110 10.34 0.59 -6.40
C CYS A 110 11.11 -0.48 -5.64
N ALA A 111 12.18 -0.08 -4.94
CA ALA A 111 12.96 -1.02 -4.12
C ALA A 111 12.12 -1.60 -2.98
N ALA A 112 11.31 -0.77 -2.33
CA ALA A 112 10.45 -1.22 -1.23
C ALA A 112 9.41 -2.24 -1.72
N VAL A 113 8.81 -1.99 -2.87
CA VAL A 113 7.84 -2.90 -3.48
C VAL A 113 8.52 -4.23 -3.86
N ASP A 114 9.70 -4.16 -4.48
CA ASP A 114 10.43 -5.36 -4.89
C ASP A 114 10.81 -6.22 -3.69
N GLU A 115 11.27 -5.60 -2.59
CA GLU A 115 11.60 -6.31 -1.37
C GLU A 115 10.37 -6.99 -0.76
N GLU A 116 9.24 -6.30 -0.75
CA GLU A 116 8.02 -6.84 -0.17
C GLU A 116 7.50 -8.02 -0.99
N LEU A 117 7.55 -7.91 -2.31
CA LEU A 117 7.12 -8.98 -3.20
C LEU A 117 8.02 -10.22 -3.10
N ALA A 118 9.27 -10.04 -2.73
CA ALA A 118 10.25 -11.13 -2.63
C ALA A 118 10.16 -11.90 -1.30
N ARG A 119 9.39 -11.43 -0.34
CA ARG A 119 9.28 -12.08 0.97
C ARG A 119 8.57 -13.42 0.93
#